data_80020d4216a433f62baa3a2964b49a9d
#
_entry.id   80020d4216a433f62baa3a2964b49a9d
#
_cell.length_a   1.000
_cell.length_b   1.000
_cell.length_c   1.000
_cell.angle_alpha   90.00
_cell.angle_beta   90.00
_cell.angle_gamma   90.00
#
_symmetry.space_group_name_H-M   'P 1'
#
loop_
_entity.id
_entity.type
_entity.pdbx_description
1 polymer ?
#
loop_
_entity_poly.entity_id
_entity_poly.type
_entity_poly.pdbx_seq_one_letter_code
_entity_poly.pdbx_strand_id
1 'polypeptide(L)'
;GHENKKKSFVDRFHASFNAAYDSILKRYKKRVLFFIQKKWLSLGLVAISIVLLIFFMGTTPTGMVPNEDTGTLMGAVTLPPGTSQDRSEQILARVDSLIASDPAVASRTLISGFSFIGGQGPSYGSFIIKLKDWEDRSVTQNSELIVATLYMRAQKIIKEAQVLFFAPPMIPGYSASTDIEVNMQDKTGGDLNKFFDVVNDYTAALEKRPEINSAKTSFNPNFPQYMIDIDAAVCKKAGISPNDILTTMQGYYGGLYASNFNRFGKMYRVMI
;
A
#
# COMPACT_ATOMS: atom_id res chain seq x y z
N GLY A 1 23.07 -23.60 76.16
CA GLY A 1 23.09 -24.20 74.84
C GLY A 1 22.46 -23.26 73.81
N HIS A 2 23.29 -22.51 73.06
CA HIS A 2 22.78 -21.73 71.94
C HIS A 2 22.64 -22.71 70.72
N GLU A 3 21.41 -23.06 70.37
CA GLU A 3 21.09 -23.78 69.15
C GLU A 3 21.43 -22.90 67.92
N ASN A 4 22.43 -23.33 67.24
CA ASN A 4 22.84 -22.72 65.94
C ASN A 4 21.86 -23.22 64.83
N LYS A 5 20.66 -22.60 64.72
CA LYS A 5 19.69 -22.87 63.69
C LYS A 5 20.34 -22.49 62.35
N LYS A 6 20.62 -23.49 61.51
CA LYS A 6 21.03 -23.28 60.12
C LYS A 6 20.00 -22.41 59.43
N LYS A 7 20.43 -21.19 59.00
CA LYS A 7 19.55 -20.27 58.27
C LYS A 7 19.00 -20.98 57.02
N SER A 8 17.67 -20.99 56.94
CA SER A 8 16.95 -21.54 55.77
C SER A 8 17.39 -20.83 54.48
N PHE A 9 17.27 -21.49 53.33
CA PHE A 9 17.50 -20.88 52.02
C PHE A 9 16.71 -19.56 51.86
N VAL A 10 15.47 -19.54 52.33
CA VAL A 10 14.59 -18.38 52.34
C VAL A 10 15.16 -17.23 53.18
N ASP A 11 15.72 -17.53 54.37
CA ASP A 11 16.34 -16.51 55.25
C ASP A 11 17.58 -15.89 54.59
N ARG A 12 18.38 -16.68 53.86
CA ARG A 12 19.54 -16.20 53.11
C ARG A 12 19.11 -15.32 51.94
N PHE A 13 18.07 -15.72 51.24
CA PHE A 13 17.53 -14.92 50.13
C PHE A 13 17.00 -13.57 50.61
N HIS A 14 16.19 -13.55 51.67
CA HIS A 14 15.72 -12.31 52.27
C HIS A 14 16.83 -11.41 52.81
N ALA A 15 17.84 -11.98 53.43
CA ALA A 15 18.99 -11.21 53.91
C ALA A 15 19.78 -10.58 52.74
N SER A 16 20.00 -11.32 51.65
CA SER A 16 20.68 -10.82 50.47
C SER A 16 19.87 -9.76 49.74
N PHE A 17 18.56 -9.98 49.60
CA PHE A 17 17.63 -9.02 49.01
C PHE A 17 17.60 -7.71 49.80
N ASN A 18 17.45 -7.80 51.14
CA ASN A 18 17.43 -6.62 51.99
C ASN A 18 18.76 -5.86 51.94
N ALA A 19 19.90 -6.55 51.95
CA ALA A 19 21.20 -5.91 51.78
C ALA A 19 21.36 -5.18 50.44
N ALA A 20 20.92 -5.81 49.36
CA ALA A 20 20.92 -5.19 48.02
C ALA A 20 19.98 -3.97 47.98
N TYR A 21 18.76 -4.11 48.53
CA TYR A 21 17.77 -3.05 48.61
C TYR A 21 18.30 -1.84 49.43
N ASP A 22 18.87 -2.09 50.62
CA ASP A 22 19.45 -1.04 51.44
C ASP A 22 20.60 -0.30 50.74
N SER A 23 21.43 -1.03 49.98
CA SER A 23 22.49 -0.43 49.21
C SER A 23 21.94 0.49 48.10
N ILE A 24 20.90 0.05 47.40
CA ILE A 24 20.24 0.86 46.37
C ILE A 24 19.57 2.09 47.04
N LEU A 25 18.88 1.89 48.17
CA LEU A 25 18.22 2.96 48.89
C LEU A 25 19.19 4.03 49.39
N LYS A 26 20.36 3.62 49.91
CA LYS A 26 21.42 4.56 50.29
C LYS A 26 21.95 5.39 49.14
N ARG A 27 22.16 4.75 47.98
CA ARG A 27 22.59 5.45 46.74
C ARG A 27 21.52 6.40 46.24
N TYR A 28 20.26 5.98 46.27
CA TYR A 28 19.11 6.80 45.90
C TYR A 28 19.00 8.05 46.76
N LYS A 29 18.98 7.87 48.08
CA LYS A 29 18.94 8.98 49.07
C LYS A 29 20.07 9.98 48.84
N LYS A 30 21.31 9.51 48.61
CA LYS A 30 22.45 10.37 48.36
C LYS A 30 22.28 11.20 47.07
N ARG A 31 21.76 10.57 45.99
CA ARG A 31 21.51 11.28 44.74
C ARG A 31 20.38 12.31 44.87
N VAL A 32 19.29 11.95 45.54
CA VAL A 32 18.17 12.86 45.76
C VAL A 32 18.62 14.08 46.55
N LEU A 33 19.35 13.87 47.67
CA LEU A 33 19.89 14.98 48.45
C LEU A 33 20.84 15.85 47.65
N PHE A 34 21.68 15.27 46.79
CA PHE A 34 22.53 16.03 45.87
C PHE A 34 21.74 16.95 44.97
N PHE A 35 20.67 16.46 44.33
CA PHE A 35 19.82 17.28 43.46
C PHE A 35 19.02 18.34 44.22
N ILE A 36 18.58 18.06 45.45
CA ILE A 36 17.92 19.04 46.29
C ILE A 36 18.87 20.16 46.67
N GLN A 37 20.12 19.84 47.00
CA GLN A 37 21.14 20.83 47.36
C GLN A 37 21.59 21.68 46.15
N LYS A 38 21.64 21.06 44.96
CA LYS A 38 22.05 21.72 43.73
C LYS A 38 20.84 22.15 42.90
N LYS A 39 20.03 23.09 43.44
CA LYS A 39 18.77 23.55 42.83
C LYS A 39 18.92 23.97 41.34
N TRP A 40 19.99 24.70 41.03
CA TRP A 40 20.25 25.14 39.66
C TRP A 40 20.55 23.99 38.69
N LEU A 41 21.21 22.95 39.16
CA LEU A 41 21.46 21.76 38.35
C LEU A 41 20.16 21.01 38.05
N SER A 42 19.30 20.85 39.05
CA SER A 42 17.98 20.23 38.87
C SER A 42 17.09 21.01 37.95
N LEU A 43 17.07 22.35 38.12
CA LEU A 43 16.29 23.23 37.24
C LEU A 43 16.81 23.20 35.79
N GLY A 44 18.14 23.19 35.61
CA GLY A 44 18.77 23.09 34.28
C GLY A 44 18.44 21.77 33.58
N LEU A 45 18.42 20.66 34.32
CA LEU A 45 18.07 19.35 33.77
C LEU A 45 16.61 19.29 33.31
N VAL A 46 15.70 19.89 34.12
CA VAL A 46 14.29 20.01 33.74
C VAL A 46 14.13 20.90 32.51
N ALA A 47 14.84 22.04 32.47
CA ALA A 47 14.79 22.93 31.31
C ALA A 47 15.29 22.24 30.03
N ILE A 48 16.39 21.50 30.13
CA ILE A 48 16.92 20.70 28.99
C ILE A 48 15.87 19.66 28.54
N SER A 49 15.22 18.97 29.48
CA SER A 49 14.19 17.99 29.16
C SER A 49 13.00 18.61 28.44
N ILE A 50 12.57 19.80 28.84
CA ILE A 50 11.50 20.57 28.18
C ILE A 50 11.93 20.98 26.76
N VAL A 51 13.15 21.48 26.58
CA VAL A 51 13.68 21.86 25.28
C VAL A 51 13.75 20.66 24.35
N LEU A 52 14.23 19.50 24.83
CA LEU A 52 14.26 18.26 24.08
C LEU A 52 12.84 17.78 23.71
N LEU A 53 11.90 17.89 24.64
CA LEU A 53 10.50 17.55 24.38
C LEU A 53 9.92 18.38 23.23
N ILE A 54 10.09 19.73 23.31
CA ILE A 54 9.60 20.63 22.27
C ILE A 54 10.29 20.34 20.94
N PHE A 55 11.59 20.08 20.96
CA PHE A 55 12.35 19.72 19.75
C PHE A 55 11.83 18.44 19.12
N PHE A 56 11.65 17.36 19.90
CA PHE A 56 11.14 16.11 19.37
C PHE A 56 9.67 16.20 18.94
N MET A 57 8.83 16.97 19.63
CA MET A 57 7.45 17.23 19.19
C MET A 57 7.40 17.93 17.82
N GLY A 58 8.35 18.84 17.55
CA GLY A 58 8.41 19.55 16.28
C GLY A 58 9.03 18.76 15.14
N THR A 59 9.92 17.81 15.46
CA THR A 59 10.65 17.02 14.43
C THR A 59 10.05 15.64 14.18
N THR A 60 9.23 15.13 15.10
CA THR A 60 8.59 13.81 14.94
C THR A 60 7.40 13.92 14.00
N PRO A 61 7.38 13.17 12.89
CA PRO A 61 6.23 13.16 11.99
C PRO A 61 4.98 12.70 12.74
N THR A 62 3.89 13.45 12.59
CA THR A 62 2.60 13.09 13.18
C THR A 62 1.74 12.40 12.13
N GLY A 63 1.18 11.25 12.46
CA GLY A 63 0.29 10.48 11.60
C GLY A 63 -0.70 9.68 12.44
N MET A 64 -1.85 9.35 11.84
CA MET A 64 -2.88 8.57 12.54
C MET A 64 -2.44 7.11 12.73
N VAL A 65 -1.78 6.55 11.72
CA VAL A 65 -1.20 5.21 11.75
C VAL A 65 0.17 5.28 11.10
N PRO A 66 1.26 4.90 11.79
CA PRO A 66 2.58 4.86 11.16
C PRO A 66 2.61 3.77 10.08
N ASN A 67 3.34 4.04 9.00
CA ASN A 67 3.57 3.04 7.96
C ASN A 67 4.45 1.92 8.51
N GLU A 68 3.94 0.70 8.48
CA GLU A 68 4.66 -0.49 8.89
C GLU A 68 4.98 -1.38 7.69
N ASP A 69 6.06 -2.12 7.76
CA ASP A 69 6.39 -3.13 6.77
C ASP A 69 5.57 -4.40 7.02
N THR A 70 4.46 -4.53 6.29
CA THR A 70 3.55 -5.70 6.38
C THR A 70 4.09 -6.93 5.64
N GLY A 71 5.27 -6.84 5.02
CA GLY A 71 5.82 -7.89 4.17
C GLY A 71 5.03 -8.14 2.89
N THR A 72 4.14 -7.22 2.52
CA THR A 72 3.32 -7.32 1.30
C THR A 72 3.45 -6.04 0.50
N LEU A 73 3.66 -6.16 -0.81
CA LEU A 73 3.66 -5.05 -1.74
C LEU A 73 2.62 -5.29 -2.83
N MET A 74 2.13 -4.22 -3.41
CA MET A 74 1.25 -4.22 -4.56
C MET A 74 1.98 -3.64 -5.77
N GLY A 75 1.70 -4.20 -6.95
CA GLY A 75 2.15 -3.66 -8.22
C GLY A 75 0.95 -3.35 -9.10
N ALA A 76 0.98 -2.22 -9.80
CA ALA A 76 0.00 -1.87 -10.81
C ALA A 76 0.72 -1.60 -12.13
N VAL A 77 0.23 -2.22 -13.20
CA VAL A 77 0.76 -2.08 -14.56
C VAL A 77 -0.35 -1.53 -15.43
N THR A 78 -0.06 -0.41 -16.06
CA THR A 78 -0.98 0.24 -17.01
C THR A 78 -0.29 0.36 -18.37
N LEU A 79 -0.90 -0.26 -19.37
CA LEU A 79 -0.46 -0.19 -20.76
C LEU A 79 -1.23 0.89 -21.51
N PRO A 80 -0.75 1.32 -22.68
CA PRO A 80 -1.48 2.24 -23.53
C PRO A 80 -2.89 1.73 -23.86
N PRO A 81 -3.89 2.61 -23.94
CA PRO A 81 -5.24 2.26 -24.33
C PRO A 81 -5.28 1.48 -25.64
N GLY A 82 -6.14 0.44 -25.72
CA GLY A 82 -6.25 -0.39 -26.90
C GLY A 82 -5.18 -1.48 -27.05
N THR A 83 -4.32 -1.67 -26.06
CA THR A 83 -3.39 -2.81 -26.06
C THR A 83 -4.18 -4.11 -25.98
N SER A 84 -3.86 -5.07 -26.86
CA SER A 84 -4.48 -6.41 -26.83
C SER A 84 -4.07 -7.19 -25.58
N GLN A 85 -4.92 -8.13 -25.18
CA GLN A 85 -4.64 -8.97 -24.00
C GLN A 85 -3.33 -9.76 -24.16
N ASP A 86 -3.07 -10.35 -25.33
CA ASP A 86 -1.83 -11.12 -25.59
C ASP A 86 -0.58 -10.26 -25.39
N ARG A 87 -0.61 -9.01 -25.87
CA ARG A 87 0.51 -8.08 -25.67
C ARG A 87 0.65 -7.67 -24.21
N SER A 88 -0.46 -7.46 -23.53
CA SER A 88 -0.47 -7.17 -22.09
C SER A 88 0.17 -8.31 -21.30
N GLU A 89 -0.21 -9.55 -21.58
CA GLU A 89 0.34 -10.74 -20.92
C GLU A 89 1.85 -10.89 -21.15
N GLN A 90 2.35 -10.62 -22.36
CA GLN A 90 3.80 -10.61 -22.63
C GLN A 90 4.55 -9.58 -21.78
N ILE A 91 4.02 -8.38 -21.66
CA ILE A 91 4.64 -7.33 -20.85
C ILE A 91 4.53 -7.67 -19.36
N LEU A 92 3.38 -8.18 -18.91
CA LEU A 92 3.17 -8.63 -17.53
C LEU A 92 4.11 -9.77 -17.18
N ALA A 93 4.40 -10.72 -18.08
CA ALA A 93 5.38 -11.77 -17.87
C ALA A 93 6.81 -11.22 -17.70
N ARG A 94 7.17 -10.14 -18.42
CA ARG A 94 8.46 -9.46 -18.24
C ARG A 94 8.54 -8.77 -16.87
N VAL A 95 7.47 -8.12 -16.44
CA VAL A 95 7.38 -7.53 -15.09
C VAL A 95 7.43 -8.61 -14.00
N ASP A 96 6.75 -9.74 -14.20
CA ASP A 96 6.80 -10.89 -13.30
C ASP A 96 8.22 -11.42 -13.13
N SER A 97 8.95 -11.57 -14.24
CA SER A 97 10.36 -12.01 -14.23
C SER A 97 11.26 -11.02 -13.50
N LEU A 98 11.00 -9.71 -13.65
CA LEU A 98 11.72 -8.66 -12.92
C LEU A 98 11.48 -8.77 -11.41
N ILE A 99 10.24 -8.95 -10.98
CA ILE A 99 9.88 -9.12 -9.57
C ILE A 99 10.52 -10.40 -9.02
N ALA A 100 10.48 -11.50 -9.79
CA ALA A 100 11.09 -12.78 -9.42
C ALA A 100 12.60 -12.71 -9.19
N SER A 101 13.27 -11.79 -9.86
CA SER A 101 14.73 -11.63 -9.73
C SER A 101 15.16 -10.97 -8.42
N ASP A 102 14.23 -10.43 -7.64
CA ASP A 102 14.57 -9.79 -6.36
C ASP A 102 14.64 -10.83 -5.25
N PRO A 103 15.79 -10.93 -4.54
CA PRO A 103 15.98 -11.94 -3.51
C PRO A 103 15.09 -11.78 -2.27
N ALA A 104 14.50 -10.59 -2.06
CA ALA A 104 13.59 -10.33 -0.96
C ALA A 104 12.17 -10.86 -1.20
N VAL A 105 11.84 -11.23 -2.45
CA VAL A 105 10.51 -11.73 -2.82
C VAL A 105 10.39 -13.22 -2.47
N ALA A 106 9.37 -13.58 -1.68
CA ALA A 106 9.04 -14.96 -1.34
C ALA A 106 8.05 -15.58 -2.34
N SER A 107 6.98 -14.84 -2.65
CA SER A 107 5.96 -15.28 -3.61
C SER A 107 5.31 -14.06 -4.28
N ARG A 108 4.68 -14.32 -5.41
CA ARG A 108 3.98 -13.29 -6.18
C ARG A 108 2.76 -13.87 -6.88
N THR A 109 1.75 -13.05 -7.05
CA THR A 109 0.52 -13.39 -7.78
C THR A 109 0.29 -12.31 -8.81
N LEU A 110 0.16 -12.72 -10.07
CA LEU A 110 -0.23 -11.87 -11.19
C LEU A 110 -1.73 -11.94 -11.42
N ILE A 111 -2.36 -10.80 -11.59
CA ILE A 111 -3.77 -10.65 -11.96
C ILE A 111 -3.79 -9.87 -13.28
N SER A 112 -4.14 -10.54 -14.38
CA SER A 112 -4.28 -9.93 -15.70
C SER A 112 -5.68 -9.34 -15.86
N GLY A 113 -5.79 -8.21 -16.57
CA GLY A 113 -7.07 -7.55 -16.83
C GLY A 113 -7.65 -6.73 -15.67
N PHE A 114 -6.90 -6.54 -14.61
CA PHE A 114 -7.33 -5.76 -13.44
C PHE A 114 -6.20 -4.90 -12.88
N SER A 115 -6.52 -3.68 -12.48
CA SER A 115 -5.61 -2.79 -11.76
C SER A 115 -6.28 -2.25 -10.50
N PHE A 116 -5.56 -2.24 -9.37
CA PHE A 116 -6.02 -1.64 -8.12
C PHE A 116 -6.28 -0.13 -8.24
N ILE A 117 -5.65 0.53 -9.24
CA ILE A 117 -5.75 1.97 -9.47
C ILE A 117 -6.60 2.27 -10.70
N GLY A 118 -6.38 1.54 -11.80
CA GLY A 118 -6.97 1.83 -13.12
C GLY A 118 -8.31 1.13 -13.39
N GLY A 119 -8.72 0.16 -12.56
CA GLY A 119 -9.95 -0.61 -12.75
C GLY A 119 -9.76 -1.87 -13.60
N GLN A 120 -10.75 -2.20 -14.44
CA GLN A 120 -10.75 -3.42 -15.26
C GLN A 120 -10.57 -3.11 -16.73
N GLY A 121 -9.82 -3.96 -17.43
CA GLY A 121 -9.61 -3.86 -18.89
C GLY A 121 -8.37 -4.62 -19.35
N PRO A 122 -8.28 -4.94 -20.65
CA PRO A 122 -7.17 -5.72 -21.21
C PRO A 122 -5.81 -5.03 -21.10
N SER A 123 -5.80 -3.70 -20.92
CA SER A 123 -4.58 -2.90 -20.79
C SER A 123 -4.06 -2.80 -19.35
N TYR A 124 -4.61 -3.58 -18.42
CA TYR A 124 -4.27 -3.52 -17.01
C TYR A 124 -3.72 -4.84 -16.47
N GLY A 125 -2.84 -4.73 -15.50
CA GLY A 125 -2.37 -5.86 -14.71
C GLY A 125 -2.02 -5.43 -13.30
N SER A 126 -2.10 -6.36 -12.37
CA SER A 126 -1.71 -6.14 -10.98
C SER A 126 -0.89 -7.28 -10.44
N PHE A 127 -0.07 -6.96 -9.47
CA PHE A 127 0.73 -7.92 -8.71
C PHE A 127 0.45 -7.79 -7.23
N ILE A 128 0.35 -8.93 -6.55
CA ILE A 128 0.44 -9.02 -5.11
C ILE A 128 1.76 -9.74 -4.83
N ILE A 129 2.68 -9.06 -4.16
CA ILE A 129 4.04 -9.51 -3.93
C ILE A 129 4.20 -9.73 -2.44
N LYS A 130 4.50 -10.95 -2.03
CA LYS A 130 4.82 -11.27 -0.65
C LYS A 130 6.34 -11.32 -0.50
N LEU A 131 6.86 -10.54 0.42
CA LEU A 131 8.26 -10.51 0.79
C LEU A 131 8.57 -11.67 1.76
N LYS A 132 9.83 -12.03 1.87
CA LYS A 132 10.34 -12.94 2.90
C LYS A 132 10.12 -12.34 4.29
N ASP A 133 10.15 -13.18 5.31
CA ASP A 133 10.05 -12.72 6.70
C ASP A 133 11.22 -11.79 7.06
N TRP A 134 11.01 -10.91 8.03
CA TRP A 134 11.99 -9.88 8.40
C TRP A 134 13.34 -10.47 8.82
N GLU A 135 13.34 -11.65 9.45
CA GLU A 135 14.54 -12.37 9.87
C GLU A 135 15.40 -12.83 8.67
N ASP A 136 14.76 -13.10 7.53
CA ASP A 136 15.40 -13.54 6.29
C ASP A 136 15.77 -12.38 5.35
N ARG A 137 15.46 -11.13 5.74
CA ARG A 137 15.78 -9.92 4.98
C ARG A 137 16.89 -9.13 5.66
N SER A 138 17.80 -8.56 4.88
CA SER A 138 18.79 -7.62 5.41
C SER A 138 18.14 -6.27 5.77
N VAL A 139 18.79 -5.48 6.63
CA VAL A 139 18.34 -4.14 7.03
C VAL A 139 18.11 -3.21 5.82
N THR A 140 18.83 -3.45 4.73
CA THR A 140 18.70 -2.71 3.46
C THR A 140 17.56 -3.21 2.57
N GLN A 141 16.80 -4.22 3.00
CA GLN A 141 15.67 -4.82 2.27
C GLN A 141 14.34 -4.50 2.98
N ASN A 142 14.18 -3.28 3.47
CA ASN A 142 12.88 -2.80 3.93
C ASN A 142 11.94 -2.59 2.74
N SER A 143 10.63 -2.58 2.99
CA SER A 143 9.60 -2.47 1.95
C SER A 143 9.76 -1.24 1.06
N GLU A 144 10.12 -0.09 1.63
CA GLU A 144 10.30 1.17 0.89
C GLU A 144 11.46 1.10 -0.09
N LEU A 145 12.62 0.56 0.33
CA LEU A 145 13.79 0.40 -0.53
C LEU A 145 13.55 -0.64 -1.63
N ILE A 146 12.80 -1.71 -1.32
CA ILE A 146 12.41 -2.70 -2.33
C ILE A 146 11.50 -2.06 -3.37
N VAL A 147 10.48 -1.29 -2.95
CA VAL A 147 9.59 -0.54 -3.86
C VAL A 147 10.41 0.37 -4.78
N ALA A 148 11.31 1.17 -4.21
CA ALA A 148 12.17 2.07 -4.98
C ALA A 148 13.07 1.31 -5.97
N THR A 149 13.65 0.19 -5.55
CA THR A 149 14.53 -0.64 -6.39
C THR A 149 13.75 -1.29 -7.53
N LEU A 150 12.60 -1.89 -7.25
CA LEU A 150 11.74 -2.50 -8.26
C LEU A 150 11.24 -1.45 -9.26
N TYR A 151 10.85 -0.26 -8.77
CA TYR A 151 10.43 0.84 -9.62
C TYR A 151 11.54 1.30 -10.57
N MET A 152 12.74 1.54 -10.07
CA MET A 152 13.87 1.96 -10.90
C MET A 152 14.25 0.90 -11.95
N ARG A 153 14.23 -0.39 -11.58
CA ARG A 153 14.47 -1.49 -12.51
C ARG A 153 13.39 -1.58 -13.58
N ALA A 154 12.12 -1.45 -13.17
CA ALA A 154 10.99 -1.46 -14.10
C ALA A 154 11.08 -0.31 -15.10
N GLN A 155 11.34 0.91 -14.65
CA GLN A 155 11.53 2.08 -15.52
C GLN A 155 12.66 1.92 -16.54
N LYS A 156 13.72 1.18 -16.20
CA LYS A 156 14.83 0.91 -17.09
C LYS A 156 14.50 -0.12 -18.18
N ILE A 157 13.73 -1.15 -17.83
CA ILE A 157 13.51 -2.34 -18.67
C ILE A 157 12.16 -2.26 -19.43
N ILE A 158 11.12 -1.75 -18.79
CA ILE A 158 9.76 -1.69 -19.33
C ILE A 158 9.45 -0.26 -19.76
N LYS A 159 9.51 -0.01 -21.05
CA LYS A 159 9.23 1.32 -21.63
C LYS A 159 7.81 1.44 -22.18
N GLU A 160 7.19 0.29 -22.43
CA GLU A 160 5.88 0.18 -23.09
C GLU A 160 4.70 0.29 -22.11
N ALA A 161 4.96 0.25 -20.82
CA ALA A 161 3.92 0.30 -19.79
C ALA A 161 4.36 1.16 -18.62
N GLN A 162 3.40 1.75 -17.93
CA GLN A 162 3.60 2.38 -16.64
C GLN A 162 3.53 1.31 -15.56
N VAL A 163 4.61 1.13 -14.80
CA VAL A 163 4.69 0.18 -13.70
C VAL A 163 4.87 0.94 -12.39
N LEU A 164 3.99 0.71 -11.44
CA LEU A 164 4.03 1.29 -10.11
C LEU A 164 4.09 0.17 -9.06
N PHE A 165 4.88 0.38 -8.02
CA PHE A 165 4.91 -0.49 -6.84
C PHE A 165 4.63 0.35 -5.61
N PHE A 166 3.84 -0.17 -4.69
CA PHE A 166 3.45 0.52 -3.45
C PHE A 166 3.11 -0.49 -2.36
N ALA A 167 3.17 -0.04 -1.11
CA ALA A 167 2.67 -0.81 0.02
C ALA A 167 1.14 -0.69 0.12
N PRO A 168 0.43 -1.76 0.52
CA PRO A 168 -1.00 -1.67 0.79
C PRO A 168 -1.27 -0.68 1.93
N PRO A 169 -2.43 -0.01 1.94
CA PRO A 169 -2.78 0.91 3.02
C PRO A 169 -2.90 0.16 4.34
N MET A 170 -2.46 0.80 5.43
CA MET A 170 -2.52 0.22 6.78
C MET A 170 -3.97 0.02 7.26
N ILE A 171 -4.91 0.81 6.77
CA ILE A 171 -6.35 0.68 7.04
C ILE A 171 -7.03 0.16 5.77
N PRO A 172 -7.47 -1.11 5.74
CA PRO A 172 -8.16 -1.67 4.57
C PRO A 172 -9.44 -0.88 4.24
N GLY A 173 -9.63 -0.58 2.96
CA GLY A 173 -10.82 0.12 2.46
C GLY A 173 -10.78 1.64 2.55
N TYR A 174 -9.71 2.23 3.07
CA TYR A 174 -9.59 3.69 3.16
C TYR A 174 -9.05 4.32 1.87
N SER A 175 -8.12 3.66 1.18
CA SER A 175 -7.57 4.05 -0.11
C SER A 175 -6.91 2.85 -0.78
N ALA A 176 -6.60 2.93 -2.07
CA ALA A 176 -5.79 1.93 -2.76
C ALA A 176 -4.29 2.02 -2.38
N SER A 177 -3.84 3.20 -1.95
CA SER A 177 -2.48 3.48 -1.50
C SER A 177 -2.49 4.37 -0.26
N THR A 178 -1.34 4.59 0.36
CA THR A 178 -1.16 5.53 1.49
C THR A 178 -1.11 7.00 1.05
N ASP A 179 -1.36 7.27 -0.23
CA ASP A 179 -1.22 8.57 -0.87
C ASP A 179 -2.49 9.42 -0.73
N ILE A 180 -2.40 10.69 -1.14
CA ILE A 180 -3.54 11.60 -1.19
C ILE A 180 -4.31 11.33 -2.48
N GLU A 181 -5.57 10.98 -2.35
CA GLU A 181 -6.49 10.82 -3.48
C GLU A 181 -7.36 12.06 -3.64
N VAL A 182 -7.37 12.61 -4.87
CA VAL A 182 -8.17 13.78 -5.21
C VAL A 182 -9.16 13.42 -6.30
N ASN A 183 -10.45 13.56 -6.00
CA ASN A 183 -11.53 13.33 -6.95
C ASN A 183 -11.89 14.62 -7.69
N MET A 184 -11.57 14.69 -8.97
CA MET A 184 -11.96 15.80 -9.84
C MET A 184 -13.26 15.48 -10.57
N GLN A 185 -14.20 16.42 -10.60
CA GLN A 185 -15.50 16.27 -11.26
C GLN A 185 -15.69 17.36 -12.29
N ASP A 186 -16.04 16.97 -13.52
CA ASP A 186 -16.59 17.90 -14.50
C ASP A 186 -18.10 18.13 -14.22
N LYS A 187 -18.44 19.37 -13.84
CA LYS A 187 -19.81 19.78 -13.62
C LYS A 187 -20.43 20.49 -14.83
N THR A 188 -19.66 20.66 -15.89
CA THR A 188 -20.11 21.38 -17.09
C THR A 188 -20.78 20.47 -18.09
N GLY A 189 -20.52 19.15 -18.03
CA GLY A 189 -20.95 18.17 -19.03
C GLY A 189 -20.34 18.43 -20.39
N GLY A 190 -19.17 19.07 -20.43
CA GLY A 190 -18.48 19.50 -21.63
C GLY A 190 -17.66 18.41 -22.31
N ASP A 191 -16.71 18.85 -23.13
CA ASP A 191 -15.79 17.97 -23.87
C ASP A 191 -14.81 17.27 -22.90
N LEU A 192 -14.80 15.95 -22.93
CA LEU A 192 -13.92 15.11 -22.11
C LEU A 192 -12.44 15.38 -22.37
N ASN A 193 -12.05 15.76 -23.59
CA ASN A 193 -10.67 16.10 -23.89
C ASN A 193 -10.24 17.39 -23.20
N LYS A 194 -11.12 18.41 -23.18
CA LYS A 194 -10.86 19.64 -22.42
C LYS A 194 -10.75 19.37 -20.91
N PHE A 195 -11.59 18.49 -20.39
CA PHE A 195 -11.48 18.06 -19.00
C PHE A 195 -10.14 17.35 -18.73
N PHE A 196 -9.69 16.50 -19.65
CA PHE A 196 -8.41 15.82 -19.58
C PHE A 196 -7.23 16.81 -19.57
N ASP A 197 -7.27 17.86 -20.40
CA ASP A 197 -6.27 18.90 -20.41
C ASP A 197 -6.20 19.63 -19.05
N VAL A 198 -7.35 19.97 -18.45
CA VAL A 198 -7.42 20.58 -17.12
C VAL A 198 -6.84 19.63 -16.04
N VAL A 199 -7.12 18.33 -16.10
CA VAL A 199 -6.56 17.33 -15.18
C VAL A 199 -5.03 17.26 -15.33
N ASN A 200 -4.51 17.28 -16.57
CA ASN A 200 -3.07 17.27 -16.81
C ASN A 200 -2.39 18.55 -16.32
N ASP A 201 -2.98 19.71 -16.55
CA ASP A 201 -2.47 20.98 -16.02
C ASP A 201 -2.45 20.99 -14.50
N TYR A 202 -3.48 20.45 -13.87
CA TYR A 202 -3.55 20.33 -12.41
C TYR A 202 -2.48 19.38 -11.85
N THR A 203 -2.31 18.20 -12.46
CA THR A 203 -1.26 17.25 -12.04
C THR A 203 0.14 17.84 -12.22
N ALA A 204 0.38 18.53 -13.34
CA ALA A 204 1.63 19.22 -13.58
C ALA A 204 1.89 20.39 -12.60
N ALA A 205 0.83 21.06 -12.13
CA ALA A 205 0.94 22.08 -11.10
C ALA A 205 1.24 21.48 -9.72
N LEU A 206 0.67 20.31 -9.40
CA LEU A 206 0.97 19.57 -8.18
C LEU A 206 2.43 19.09 -8.14
N GLU A 207 2.95 18.57 -9.24
CA GLU A 207 4.35 18.09 -9.33
C GLU A 207 5.41 19.20 -9.13
N LYS A 208 5.01 20.46 -9.28
CA LYS A 208 5.89 21.61 -8.97
C LYS A 208 5.98 21.94 -7.48
N ARG A 209 5.13 21.34 -6.65
CA ARG A 209 5.14 21.56 -5.20
C ARG A 209 6.21 20.71 -4.53
N PRO A 210 7.02 21.31 -3.62
CA PRO A 210 8.07 20.55 -2.92
C PRO A 210 7.54 19.45 -2.00
N GLU A 211 6.26 19.52 -1.62
CA GLU A 211 5.59 18.55 -0.76
C GLU A 211 5.08 17.34 -1.53
N ILE A 212 5.07 17.38 -2.88
CA ILE A 212 4.50 16.35 -3.75
C ILE A 212 5.62 15.73 -4.59
N ASN A 213 5.86 14.45 -4.39
CA ASN A 213 6.86 13.71 -5.17
C ASN A 213 6.39 13.39 -6.60
N SER A 214 5.13 13.03 -6.76
CA SER A 214 4.52 12.77 -8.07
C SER A 214 3.01 12.89 -7.99
N ALA A 215 2.37 13.30 -9.07
CA ALA A 215 0.93 13.29 -9.22
C ALA A 215 0.57 12.49 -10.48
N LYS A 216 -0.41 11.60 -10.38
CA LYS A 216 -0.84 10.73 -11.49
C LYS A 216 -2.34 10.70 -11.58
N THR A 217 -2.85 10.58 -12.79
CA THR A 217 -4.28 10.33 -13.06
C THR A 217 -4.46 9.00 -13.78
N SER A 218 -5.53 8.30 -13.46
CA SER A 218 -5.97 7.11 -14.21
C SER A 218 -6.94 7.46 -15.34
N PHE A 219 -7.42 8.71 -15.38
CA PHE A 219 -8.35 9.16 -16.40
C PHE A 219 -7.66 9.32 -17.77
N ASN A 220 -8.23 8.68 -18.80
CA ASN A 220 -7.79 8.83 -20.18
C ASN A 220 -9.01 8.76 -21.11
N PRO A 221 -9.40 9.88 -21.77
CA PRO A 221 -10.55 9.92 -22.65
C PRO A 221 -10.29 9.24 -24.01
N ASN A 222 -9.01 8.99 -24.35
CA ASN A 222 -8.62 8.42 -25.63
C ASN A 222 -8.65 6.88 -25.65
N PHE A 223 -9.34 6.26 -24.67
CA PHE A 223 -9.51 4.81 -24.68
C PHE A 223 -10.40 4.40 -25.85
N PRO A 224 -9.92 3.59 -26.81
CA PRO A 224 -10.70 3.21 -27.97
C PRO A 224 -11.91 2.38 -27.54
N GLN A 225 -13.07 2.81 -27.99
CA GLN A 225 -14.36 2.15 -27.72
C GLN A 225 -15.11 1.96 -29.03
N TYR A 226 -15.84 0.84 -29.14
CA TYR A 226 -16.80 0.63 -30.20
C TYR A 226 -18.19 1.00 -29.70
N MET A 227 -18.87 1.91 -30.42
CA MET A 227 -20.28 2.19 -30.21
C MET A 227 -21.08 1.22 -31.04
N ILE A 228 -21.97 0.48 -30.43
CA ILE A 228 -22.92 -0.39 -31.13
C ILE A 228 -24.23 0.39 -31.27
N ASP A 229 -24.54 0.75 -32.51
CA ASP A 229 -25.80 1.39 -32.85
C ASP A 229 -26.75 0.34 -33.48
N ILE A 230 -27.94 0.18 -32.87
CA ILE A 230 -28.92 -0.82 -33.28
C ILE A 230 -30.10 -0.13 -33.97
N ASP A 231 -30.31 -0.39 -35.23
CA ASP A 231 -31.49 0.07 -35.94
C ASP A 231 -32.75 -0.68 -35.50
N ALA A 232 -33.50 -0.04 -34.57
CA ALA A 232 -34.72 -0.60 -34.01
C ALA A 232 -35.83 -0.84 -35.06
N ALA A 233 -35.83 -0.09 -36.16
CA ALA A 233 -36.81 -0.27 -37.26
C ALA A 233 -36.54 -1.55 -38.06
N VAL A 234 -35.26 -1.81 -38.34
CA VAL A 234 -34.82 -3.06 -39.00
C VAL A 234 -35.08 -4.27 -38.09
N CYS A 235 -34.78 -4.16 -36.80
CA CYS A 235 -35.06 -5.19 -35.82
C CYS A 235 -36.53 -5.56 -35.77
N LYS A 236 -37.40 -4.57 -35.72
CA LYS A 236 -38.85 -4.77 -35.74
C LYS A 236 -39.35 -5.46 -37.02
N LYS A 237 -38.83 -5.09 -38.18
CA LYS A 237 -39.14 -5.77 -39.43
C LYS A 237 -38.68 -7.23 -39.48
N ALA A 238 -37.54 -7.52 -38.86
CA ALA A 238 -36.99 -8.87 -38.74
C ALA A 238 -37.63 -9.71 -37.62
N GLY A 239 -38.51 -9.13 -36.82
CA GLY A 239 -39.16 -9.81 -35.67
C GLY A 239 -38.20 -10.06 -34.51
N ILE A 240 -37.09 -9.34 -34.44
CA ILE A 240 -36.05 -9.49 -33.41
C ILE A 240 -36.12 -8.31 -32.43
N SER A 241 -36.03 -8.58 -31.14
CA SER A 241 -35.95 -7.52 -30.14
C SER A 241 -34.54 -6.90 -30.12
N PRO A 242 -34.41 -5.57 -30.06
CA PRO A 242 -33.10 -4.93 -29.81
C PRO A 242 -32.39 -5.46 -28.57
N ASN A 243 -33.16 -5.82 -27.53
CA ASN A 243 -32.62 -6.37 -26.30
C ASN A 243 -31.97 -7.76 -26.50
N ASP A 244 -32.51 -8.58 -27.41
CA ASP A 244 -31.93 -9.90 -27.72
C ASP A 244 -30.55 -9.74 -28.39
N ILE A 245 -30.41 -8.74 -29.24
CA ILE A 245 -29.14 -8.39 -29.87
C ILE A 245 -28.14 -7.94 -28.81
N LEU A 246 -28.54 -7.02 -27.91
CA LEU A 246 -27.67 -6.53 -26.84
C LEU A 246 -27.24 -7.65 -25.90
N THR A 247 -28.14 -8.54 -25.52
CA THR A 247 -27.84 -9.69 -24.65
C THR A 247 -26.88 -10.67 -25.34
N THR A 248 -27.08 -10.92 -26.61
CA THR A 248 -26.18 -11.78 -27.41
C THR A 248 -24.78 -11.15 -27.49
N MET A 249 -24.70 -9.86 -27.82
CA MET A 249 -23.43 -9.12 -27.87
C MET A 249 -22.74 -9.09 -26.51
N GLN A 250 -23.51 -8.91 -25.42
CA GLN A 250 -22.97 -9.00 -24.06
C GLN A 250 -22.34 -10.37 -23.80
N GLY A 251 -22.99 -11.47 -24.21
CA GLY A 251 -22.44 -12.81 -24.05
C GLY A 251 -21.09 -12.97 -24.78
N TYR A 252 -20.99 -12.48 -26.02
CA TYR A 252 -19.79 -12.61 -26.83
C TYR A 252 -18.62 -11.71 -26.40
N TYR A 253 -18.90 -10.49 -25.92
CA TYR A 253 -17.86 -9.49 -25.65
C TYR A 253 -17.63 -9.22 -24.17
N GLY A 254 -18.66 -9.35 -23.32
CA GLY A 254 -18.58 -9.02 -21.89
C GLY A 254 -18.73 -10.22 -20.99
N GLY A 255 -19.15 -11.35 -21.52
CA GLY A 255 -19.55 -12.52 -20.76
C GLY A 255 -20.94 -12.34 -20.13
N LEU A 256 -21.73 -13.39 -20.17
CA LEU A 256 -23.05 -13.47 -19.57
C LEU A 256 -23.01 -14.34 -18.31
N TYR A 257 -23.45 -13.77 -17.18
CA TYR A 257 -23.64 -14.58 -15.97
C TYR A 257 -24.82 -15.55 -16.16
N ALA A 258 -24.51 -16.85 -16.18
CA ALA A 258 -25.50 -17.88 -16.42
C ALA A 258 -26.04 -18.47 -15.12
N SER A 259 -25.17 -18.85 -14.18
CA SER A 259 -25.55 -19.47 -12.93
C SER A 259 -24.42 -19.53 -11.91
N ASN A 260 -24.70 -20.10 -10.74
CA ASN A 260 -23.70 -20.49 -9.77
C ASN A 260 -23.69 -22.01 -9.59
N PHE A 261 -22.53 -22.58 -9.29
CA PHE A 261 -22.43 -23.93 -8.76
C PHE A 261 -21.61 -23.96 -7.48
N ASN A 262 -21.96 -24.87 -6.58
CA ASN A 262 -21.25 -25.05 -5.32
C ASN A 262 -20.33 -26.27 -5.43
N ARG A 263 -19.04 -26.08 -5.10
CA ARG A 263 -18.06 -27.16 -5.03
C ARG A 263 -17.03 -26.85 -3.93
N PHE A 264 -16.65 -27.86 -3.18
CA PHE A 264 -15.68 -27.73 -2.07
C PHE A 264 -16.05 -26.65 -1.02
N GLY A 265 -17.36 -26.50 -0.73
CA GLY A 265 -17.83 -25.50 0.22
C GLY A 265 -17.75 -24.04 -0.27
N LYS A 266 -17.47 -23.81 -1.55
CA LYS A 266 -17.41 -22.49 -2.19
C LYS A 266 -18.38 -22.39 -3.35
N MET A 267 -18.92 -21.19 -3.53
CA MET A 267 -19.79 -20.85 -4.66
C MET A 267 -18.96 -20.27 -5.80
N TYR A 268 -19.07 -20.87 -6.98
CA TYR A 268 -18.42 -20.42 -8.20
C TYR A 268 -19.45 -19.87 -9.17
N ARG A 269 -19.09 -18.75 -9.82
CA ARG A 269 -19.91 -18.16 -10.89
C ARG A 269 -19.60 -18.83 -12.21
N VAL A 270 -20.67 -19.17 -12.97
CA VAL A 270 -20.55 -19.61 -14.34
C VAL A 270 -20.78 -18.43 -15.26
N MET A 271 -19.77 -18.08 -16.03
CA MET A 271 -19.82 -17.05 -17.08
C MET A 271 -19.75 -17.74 -18.43
N ILE A 272 -20.59 -17.31 -19.39
CA ILE A 272 -20.61 -17.80 -20.77
C ILE A 272 -20.02 -16.75 -21.65
#